data_840c7064de1ffd65905062c8aa42d065
#
_entry.id   840c7064de1ffd65905062c8aa42d065
#
_cell.length_a   1.000
_cell.length_b   1.000
_cell.length_c   1.000
_cell.angle_alpha   90.00
_cell.angle_beta   90.00
_cell.angle_gamma   90.00
#
_symmetry.space_group_name_H-M   'P 1'
#
loop_
_entity.id
_entity.type
_entity.pdbx_description
1 polymer ?
#
loop_
_entity_poly.entity_id
_entity_poly.type
_entity_poly.pdbx_seq_one_letter_code
_entity_poly.pdbx_strand_id
1 'polypeptide(L)'
;VTGVQTCALPISSPYLTEECFQLLGRAMPENFHLIIACRDERPIASSLLVIDQLTSKAYGRYWGATEYLPCLHFELAYYTPIEWALNNQIDVIEGGAQGEHKLARGFIPIQTQSAHWLAHPGFADAVDRYLEQERAGITAYTESLHSPFKHEIGD
;
A
#
# COMPACT_ATOMS: atom_id res chain seq x y z
N VAL A 1 -23.98 5.10 -5.59
CA VAL A 1 -22.56 4.81 -5.70
C VAL A 1 -22.02 4.59 -4.31
N THR A 2 -22.06 3.38 -3.87
CA THR A 2 -21.41 2.93 -2.66
C THR A 2 -19.92 2.87 -2.94
N GLY A 3 -19.33 4.03 -2.98
CA GLY A 3 -17.87 4.19 -3.04
C GLY A 3 -17.28 3.82 -1.70
N VAL A 4 -17.25 2.57 -1.51
CA VAL A 4 -16.20 1.86 -1.08
C VAL A 4 -15.26 2.25 -0.01
N GLN A 5 -15.69 1.82 1.10
CA GLN A 5 -14.76 1.52 2.15
C GLN A 5 -14.55 0.01 2.28
N THR A 6 -14.43 -0.68 1.18
CA THR A 6 -13.94 -2.05 1.18
C THR A 6 -12.54 -2.17 1.78
N CYS A 7 -11.79 -1.06 1.83
CA CYS A 7 -10.53 -1.03 2.57
C CYS A 7 -10.69 -0.83 4.08
N ALA A 8 -11.89 -0.52 4.57
CA ALA A 8 -12.17 -0.33 5.99
C ALA A 8 -12.80 -1.54 6.66
N LEU A 9 -13.28 -2.50 5.89
CA LEU A 9 -13.67 -3.79 6.43
C LEU A 9 -12.44 -4.66 6.60
N PRO A 10 -12.27 -5.36 7.74
CA PRO A 10 -11.18 -6.29 7.89
C PRO A 10 -11.32 -7.40 6.84
N ILE A 11 -10.48 -7.33 5.81
CA ILE A 11 -10.43 -8.34 4.73
C ILE A 11 -9.87 -9.65 5.28
N SER A 12 -9.13 -9.58 6.39
CA SER A 12 -8.56 -10.72 7.10
C SER A 12 -8.41 -10.43 8.59
N SER A 13 -8.26 -11.46 9.39
CA SER A 13 -7.83 -11.31 10.78
C SER A 13 -6.44 -10.67 10.83
N PRO A 14 -6.14 -9.81 11.81
CA PRO A 14 -4.81 -9.28 12.02
C PRO A 14 -3.81 -10.44 12.19
N TYR A 15 -2.71 -10.43 11.43
CA TYR A 15 -1.64 -11.42 11.62
C TYR A 15 -0.52 -10.92 12.53
N LEU A 16 -0.52 -9.66 12.88
CA LEU A 16 0.40 -9.10 13.86
C LEU A 16 -0.35 -8.84 15.15
N THR A 17 0.26 -9.21 16.25
CA THR A 17 -0.30 -8.96 17.59
C THR A 17 0.05 -7.55 18.07
N GLU A 18 -0.64 -7.08 19.10
CA GLU A 18 -0.33 -5.79 19.72
C GLU A 18 1.11 -5.73 20.21
N GLU A 19 1.60 -6.82 20.82
CA GLU A 19 2.99 -6.90 21.30
C GLU A 19 3.99 -6.75 20.16
N CYS A 20 3.68 -7.27 18.96
CA CYS A 20 4.52 -7.11 17.79
C CYS A 20 4.67 -5.63 17.41
N PHE A 21 3.57 -4.87 17.37
CA PHE A 21 3.62 -3.42 17.10
C PHE A 21 4.40 -2.67 18.17
N GLN A 22 4.22 -3.02 19.44
CA GLN A 22 4.96 -2.40 20.55
C GLN A 22 6.47 -2.69 20.44
N LEU A 23 6.85 -3.93 20.10
CA LEU A 23 8.26 -4.30 19.91
C LEU A 23 8.88 -3.55 18.72
N LEU A 24 8.19 -3.50 17.58
CA LEU A 24 8.64 -2.78 16.40
C LEU A 24 8.83 -1.29 16.69
N GLY A 25 7.87 -0.65 17.35
CA GLY A 25 7.94 0.77 17.70
C GLY A 25 9.06 1.09 18.70
N ARG A 26 9.51 0.12 19.52
CA ARG A 26 10.67 0.29 20.42
C ARG A 26 11.99 -0.02 19.76
N ALA A 27 12.02 -1.04 18.89
CA ALA A 27 13.27 -1.52 18.28
C ALA A 27 13.69 -0.70 17.06
N MET A 28 12.74 -0.13 16.33
CA MET A 28 12.95 0.54 15.05
C MET A 28 12.06 1.80 14.92
N PRO A 29 12.04 2.71 15.90
CA PRO A 29 11.12 3.86 15.88
C PRO A 29 11.32 4.76 14.66
N GLU A 30 12.53 4.88 14.17
CA GLU A 30 12.89 5.70 13.01
C GLU A 30 12.38 5.13 11.67
N ASN A 31 12.02 3.83 11.66
CA ASN A 31 11.50 3.16 10.47
C ASN A 31 9.97 3.19 10.39
N PHE A 32 9.30 3.84 11.32
CA PHE A 32 7.84 3.93 11.35
C PHE A 32 7.36 5.37 11.42
N HIS A 33 6.38 5.69 10.59
CA HIS A 33 5.67 6.95 10.66
C HIS A 33 4.17 6.66 10.82
N LEU A 34 3.62 7.07 11.96
CA LEU A 34 2.23 6.87 12.31
C LEU A 34 1.48 8.20 12.14
N ILE A 35 0.50 8.20 11.24
CA ILE A 35 -0.39 9.34 11.01
C ILE A 35 -1.70 9.05 11.76
N ILE A 36 -2.14 9.97 12.59
CA ILE A 36 -3.34 9.82 13.43
C ILE A 36 -4.29 10.97 13.16
N ALA A 37 -5.54 10.64 12.82
CA ALA A 37 -6.63 11.60 12.82
C ALA A 37 -7.31 11.62 14.19
N CYS A 38 -7.54 12.81 14.69
CA CYS A 38 -8.24 13.01 15.96
C CYS A 38 -9.51 13.86 15.76
N ARG A 39 -10.54 13.57 16.55
CA ARG A 39 -11.71 14.42 16.74
C ARG A 39 -11.82 14.73 18.22
N ASP A 40 -11.85 16.01 18.60
CA ASP A 40 -11.91 16.45 20.00
C ASP A 40 -10.85 15.72 20.86
N GLU A 41 -9.61 15.71 20.38
CA GLU A 41 -8.44 15.05 20.98
C GLU A 41 -8.50 13.51 21.05
N ARG A 42 -9.55 12.89 20.52
CA ARG A 42 -9.68 11.42 20.47
C ARG A 42 -9.22 10.86 19.13
N PRO A 43 -8.31 9.89 19.11
CA PRO A 43 -7.95 9.19 17.87
C PRO A 43 -9.16 8.50 17.26
N ILE A 44 -9.44 8.78 15.99
CA ILE A 44 -10.56 8.19 15.24
C ILE A 44 -10.09 7.34 14.06
N ALA A 45 -8.88 7.56 13.58
CA ALA A 45 -8.29 6.77 12.52
C ALA A 45 -6.76 6.87 12.56
N SER A 46 -6.09 5.89 11.98
CA SER A 46 -4.63 5.94 11.81
C SER A 46 -4.20 5.24 10.52
N SER A 47 -3.06 5.66 9.99
CA SER A 47 -2.31 4.94 8.97
C SER A 47 -0.84 4.82 9.37
N LEU A 48 -0.23 3.71 8.99
CA LEU A 48 1.16 3.40 9.30
C LEU A 48 1.97 3.27 8.03
N LEU A 49 3.05 4.03 7.95
CA LEU A 49 4.08 3.90 6.95
C LEU A 49 5.32 3.20 7.55
N VAL A 50 5.95 2.36 6.75
CA VAL A 50 7.29 1.83 7.05
C VAL A 50 8.27 2.60 6.19
N ILE A 51 9.36 3.07 6.80
CA ILE A 51 10.37 3.90 6.15
C ILE A 51 11.65 3.11 5.97
N ASP A 52 12.13 3.01 4.76
CA ASP A 52 13.48 2.55 4.46
C ASP A 52 14.39 3.77 4.33
N GLN A 53 15.16 4.03 5.37
CA GLN A 53 16.07 5.17 5.44
C GLN A 53 17.22 5.06 4.42
N LEU A 54 17.61 3.83 4.06
CA LEU A 54 18.74 3.60 3.15
C LEU A 54 18.37 3.92 1.70
N THR A 55 17.13 3.67 1.30
CA THR A 55 16.66 3.89 -0.06
C THR A 55 15.70 5.06 -0.20
N SER A 56 15.48 5.83 0.88
CA SER A 56 14.54 6.97 0.93
C SER A 56 13.13 6.60 0.44
N LYS A 57 12.64 5.42 0.86
CA LYS A 57 11.34 4.91 0.47
C LYS A 57 10.39 4.79 1.64
N ALA A 58 9.12 5.08 1.41
CA ALA A 58 8.03 4.86 2.35
C ALA A 58 7.03 3.85 1.80
N TYR A 59 6.59 2.94 2.64
CA TYR A 59 5.65 1.87 2.31
C TYR A 59 4.38 2.01 3.14
N GLY A 60 3.24 2.27 2.50
CA GLY A 60 1.93 2.22 3.15
C GLY A 60 1.60 0.79 3.58
N ARG A 61 1.33 0.57 4.87
CA ARG A 61 1.15 -0.79 5.40
C ARG A 61 -0.21 -1.02 6.05
N TYR A 62 -0.59 -0.19 6.98
CA TYR A 62 -1.81 -0.39 7.76
C TYR A 62 -2.65 0.86 7.79
N TRP A 63 -3.94 0.67 7.77
CA TRP A 63 -4.96 1.67 7.95
C TRP A 63 -6.03 1.11 8.88
N GLY A 64 -6.57 1.94 9.76
CA GLY A 64 -7.69 1.60 10.60
C GLY A 64 -8.47 2.84 11.01
N ALA A 65 -9.78 2.69 11.21
CA ALA A 65 -10.64 3.75 11.71
C ALA A 65 -11.70 3.18 12.66
N THR A 66 -12.02 3.94 13.70
CA THR A 66 -13.10 3.64 14.64
C THR A 66 -14.40 4.30 14.25
N GLU A 67 -14.33 5.30 13.36
CA GLU A 67 -15.47 6.05 12.86
C GLU A 67 -15.46 6.14 11.33
N TYR A 68 -16.65 6.17 10.74
CA TYR A 68 -16.80 6.45 9.31
C TYR A 68 -16.81 7.94 9.05
N LEU A 69 -15.85 8.41 8.26
CA LEU A 69 -15.83 9.76 7.68
C LEU A 69 -15.55 9.66 6.19
N PRO A 70 -16.35 10.31 5.35
CA PRO A 70 -16.06 10.38 3.93
C PRO A 70 -14.65 10.90 3.67
N CYS A 71 -13.94 10.26 2.74
CA CYS A 71 -12.58 10.62 2.31
C CYS A 71 -11.46 10.47 3.36
N LEU A 72 -11.74 10.14 4.62
CA LEU A 72 -10.72 10.03 5.67
C LEU A 72 -9.63 9.02 5.31
N HIS A 73 -9.99 7.89 4.70
CA HIS A 73 -9.02 6.92 4.21
C HIS A 73 -8.07 7.53 3.19
N PHE A 74 -8.59 8.29 2.24
CA PHE A 74 -7.75 8.91 1.21
C PHE A 74 -6.82 9.98 1.80
N GLU A 75 -7.30 10.72 2.77
CA GLU A 75 -6.50 11.70 3.49
C GLU A 75 -5.32 11.04 4.20
N LEU A 76 -5.59 10.06 5.07
CA LEU A 76 -4.54 9.47 5.89
C LEU A 76 -3.66 8.46 5.17
N ALA A 77 -4.17 7.78 4.15
CA ALA A 77 -3.41 6.76 3.44
C ALA A 77 -2.67 7.27 2.20
N TYR A 78 -3.01 8.47 1.71
CA TYR A 78 -2.40 9.02 0.50
C TYR A 78 -1.98 10.48 0.63
N TYR A 79 -2.90 11.42 0.87
CA TYR A 79 -2.58 12.85 0.79
C TYR A 79 -1.62 13.29 1.89
N THR A 80 -1.92 13.01 3.13
CA THR A 80 -1.02 13.31 4.25
C THR A 80 0.34 12.59 4.14
N PRO A 81 0.41 11.29 3.77
CA PRO A 81 1.66 10.61 3.45
C PRO A 81 2.48 11.27 2.35
N ILE A 82 1.84 11.70 1.26
CA ILE A 82 2.54 12.37 0.16
C ILE A 82 3.11 13.72 0.64
N GLU A 83 2.32 14.53 1.32
CA GLU A 83 2.78 15.81 1.87
C GLU A 83 3.94 15.61 2.86
N TRP A 84 3.82 14.63 3.75
CA TRP A 84 4.89 14.28 4.69
C TRP A 84 6.16 13.84 3.96
N ALA A 85 6.06 13.01 2.95
CA ALA A 85 7.20 12.52 2.18
C ALA A 85 7.95 13.64 1.46
N LEU A 86 7.21 14.57 0.83
CA LEU A 86 7.79 15.74 0.18
C LEU A 86 8.57 16.60 1.19
N ASN A 87 8.04 16.79 2.39
CA ASN A 87 8.68 17.57 3.44
C ASN A 87 9.88 16.87 4.10
N ASN A 88 9.98 15.53 3.96
CA ASN A 88 11.04 14.73 4.60
C ASN A 88 12.00 14.09 3.58
N GLN A 89 12.00 14.54 2.33
CA GLN A 89 12.94 14.07 1.29
C GLN A 89 12.84 12.54 1.06
N ILE A 90 11.63 12.02 1.10
CA ILE A 90 11.35 10.63 0.70
C ILE A 90 11.14 10.61 -0.82
N ASP A 91 11.95 9.86 -1.52
CA ASP A 91 11.96 9.84 -2.98
C ASP A 91 10.79 9.03 -3.56
N VAL A 92 10.35 7.99 -2.86
CA VAL A 92 9.33 7.07 -3.34
C VAL A 92 8.34 6.69 -2.26
N ILE A 93 7.04 6.74 -2.58
CA ILE A 93 5.99 6.15 -1.75
C ILE A 93 5.39 4.96 -2.50
N GLU A 94 5.39 3.79 -1.86
CA GLU A 94 4.72 2.61 -2.36
C GLU A 94 3.35 2.44 -1.68
N GLY A 95 2.29 2.54 -2.47
CA GLY A 95 0.91 2.41 -2.00
C GLY A 95 0.43 0.95 -1.86
N GLY A 96 1.30 -0.04 -2.08
CA GLY A 96 0.96 -1.47 -2.06
C GLY A 96 0.19 -1.94 -3.31
N ALA A 97 -0.13 -3.23 -3.36
CA ALA A 97 -0.88 -3.84 -4.44
C ALA A 97 -2.34 -3.37 -4.47
N GLN A 98 -2.97 -3.46 -5.63
CA GLN A 98 -4.39 -3.18 -5.91
C GLN A 98 -4.85 -1.72 -5.75
N GLY A 99 -5.91 -1.37 -6.49
CA GLY A 99 -6.64 -0.12 -6.39
C GLY A 99 -6.32 0.90 -7.48
N GLU A 100 -7.12 0.89 -8.55
CA GLU A 100 -7.05 1.87 -9.65
C GLU A 100 -7.20 3.32 -9.16
N HIS A 101 -7.87 3.53 -8.02
CA HIS A 101 -7.98 4.84 -7.38
C HIS A 101 -6.62 5.49 -7.05
N LYS A 102 -5.55 4.70 -6.97
CA LYS A 102 -4.18 5.20 -6.75
C LYS A 102 -3.65 5.95 -7.97
N LEU A 103 -4.00 5.51 -9.17
CA LEU A 103 -3.63 6.21 -10.42
C LEU A 103 -4.12 7.65 -10.43
N ALA A 104 -5.36 7.88 -9.95
CA ALA A 104 -5.94 9.21 -9.82
C ALA A 104 -5.22 10.12 -8.80
N ARG A 105 -4.26 9.57 -8.04
CA ARG A 105 -3.43 10.26 -7.04
C ARG A 105 -1.95 10.29 -7.40
N GLY A 106 -1.62 9.98 -8.65
CA GLY A 106 -0.25 10.06 -9.16
C GLY A 106 0.60 8.81 -8.92
N PHE A 107 0.05 7.74 -8.37
CA PHE A 107 0.80 6.48 -8.28
C PHE A 107 0.92 5.83 -9.66
N ILE A 108 2.12 5.34 -9.96
CA ILE A 108 2.41 4.66 -11.22
C ILE A 108 2.41 3.15 -10.96
N PRO A 109 1.76 2.34 -11.80
CA PRO A 109 1.86 0.89 -11.68
C PRO A 109 3.28 0.43 -12.05
N ILE A 110 3.89 -0.37 -11.18
CA ILE A 110 5.18 -1.00 -11.44
C ILE A 110 5.01 -2.51 -11.43
N GLN A 111 5.67 -3.19 -12.34
CA GLN A 111 5.67 -4.64 -12.37
C GLN A 111 6.61 -5.18 -11.30
N THR A 112 6.07 -5.97 -10.38
CA THR A 112 6.85 -6.70 -9.38
C THR A 112 6.98 -8.16 -9.77
N GLN A 113 8.04 -8.82 -9.29
CA GLN A 113 8.29 -10.23 -9.54
C GLN A 113 8.42 -10.98 -8.22
N SER A 114 7.88 -12.19 -8.17
CA SER A 114 8.10 -13.12 -7.07
C SER A 114 8.45 -14.51 -7.63
N ALA A 115 9.19 -15.29 -6.85
CA ALA A 115 9.53 -16.65 -7.19
C ALA A 115 9.08 -17.59 -6.08
N HIS A 116 8.44 -18.69 -6.44
CA HIS A 116 7.90 -19.68 -5.51
C HIS A 116 8.39 -21.05 -5.89
N TRP A 117 8.81 -21.84 -4.91
CA TRP A 117 9.11 -23.24 -5.08
C TRP A 117 7.97 -24.10 -4.52
N LEU A 118 7.51 -25.07 -5.29
CA LEU A 118 6.41 -25.95 -4.94
C LEU A 118 6.91 -27.40 -4.91
N ALA A 119 6.79 -28.05 -3.76
CA ALA A 119 7.30 -29.40 -3.54
C ALA A 119 6.58 -30.48 -4.36
N HIS A 120 5.28 -30.31 -4.63
CA HIS A 120 4.49 -31.29 -5.35
C HIS A 120 4.52 -31.03 -6.86
N PRO A 121 5.12 -31.95 -7.69
CA PRO A 121 5.30 -31.69 -9.13
C PRO A 121 4.01 -31.39 -9.88
N GLY A 122 2.97 -32.18 -9.69
CA GLY A 122 1.69 -31.97 -10.38
C GLY A 122 0.99 -30.65 -10.00
N PHE A 123 1.25 -30.12 -8.81
CA PHE A 123 0.78 -28.79 -8.42
C PHE A 123 1.64 -27.69 -9.04
N ALA A 124 2.96 -27.89 -9.08
CA ALA A 124 3.89 -26.97 -9.74
C ALA A 124 3.53 -26.80 -11.23
N ASP A 125 3.30 -27.91 -11.96
CA ASP A 125 2.90 -27.87 -13.37
C ASP A 125 1.55 -27.17 -13.59
N ALA A 126 0.61 -27.33 -12.68
CA ALA A 126 -0.68 -26.65 -12.77
C ALA A 126 -0.53 -25.13 -12.56
N VAL A 127 0.29 -24.73 -11.59
CA VAL A 127 0.59 -23.31 -11.32
C VAL A 127 1.35 -22.68 -12.48
N ASP A 128 2.34 -23.37 -13.06
CA ASP A 128 3.08 -22.85 -14.21
C ASP A 128 2.15 -22.54 -15.40
N ARG A 129 1.26 -23.46 -15.75
CA ARG A 129 0.26 -23.20 -16.83
C ARG A 129 -0.67 -22.03 -16.52
N TYR A 130 -1.05 -21.86 -15.25
CA TYR A 130 -1.85 -20.73 -14.84
C TYR A 130 -1.07 -19.41 -14.96
N LEU A 131 0.18 -19.39 -14.51
CA LEU A 131 1.05 -18.20 -14.55
C LEU A 131 1.37 -17.75 -15.98
N GLU A 132 1.46 -18.67 -16.95
CA GLU A 132 1.62 -18.28 -18.36
C GLU A 132 0.44 -17.42 -18.87
N GLN A 133 -0.79 -17.83 -18.52
CA GLN A 133 -1.99 -17.08 -18.88
C GLN A 133 -2.09 -15.75 -18.10
N GLU A 134 -1.78 -15.78 -16.81
CA GLU A 134 -1.82 -14.59 -15.95
C GLU A 134 -0.82 -13.53 -16.41
N ARG A 135 0.42 -13.92 -16.76
CA ARG A 135 1.45 -12.98 -17.27
C ARG A 135 0.97 -12.21 -18.49
N ALA A 136 0.35 -12.89 -19.44
CA ALA A 136 -0.21 -12.24 -20.62
C ALA A 136 -1.33 -11.26 -20.26
N GLY A 137 -2.20 -11.64 -19.34
CA GLY A 137 -3.28 -10.80 -18.83
C GLY A 137 -2.76 -9.56 -18.08
N ILE A 138 -1.74 -9.71 -17.24
CA ILE A 138 -1.14 -8.60 -16.48
C ILE A 138 -0.49 -7.59 -17.43
N THR A 139 0.23 -8.04 -18.47
CA THR A 139 0.83 -7.13 -19.45
C THR A 139 -0.22 -6.27 -20.12
N ALA A 140 -1.29 -6.89 -20.66
CA ALA A 140 -2.39 -6.19 -21.29
C ALA A 140 -3.12 -5.24 -20.32
N TYR A 141 -3.32 -5.67 -19.08
CA TYR A 141 -3.93 -4.84 -18.05
C TYR A 141 -3.07 -3.61 -17.72
N THR A 142 -1.76 -3.79 -17.52
CA THR A 142 -0.84 -2.70 -17.23
C THR A 142 -0.80 -1.68 -18.36
N GLU A 143 -0.80 -2.13 -19.62
CA GLU A 143 -0.87 -1.27 -20.79
C GLU A 143 -2.20 -0.48 -20.89
N SER A 144 -3.29 -1.03 -20.35
CA SER A 144 -4.59 -0.36 -20.33
C SER A 144 -4.71 0.70 -19.21
N LEU A 145 -3.84 0.69 -18.22
CA LEU A 145 -3.85 1.63 -17.10
C LEU A 145 -3.30 2.99 -17.56
N HIS A 146 -4.14 4.01 -17.50
CA HIS A 146 -3.75 5.37 -17.87
C HIS A 146 -3.76 6.24 -16.62
N SER A 147 -2.60 6.80 -16.28
CA SER A 147 -2.52 7.86 -15.27
C SER A 147 -3.00 9.19 -15.85
N PRO A 148 -3.83 9.97 -15.14
CA PRO A 148 -4.18 11.33 -15.55
C PRO A 148 -2.98 12.31 -15.46
N PHE A 149 -1.91 11.90 -14.81
CA PHE A 149 -0.69 12.69 -14.66
C PHE A 149 0.32 12.28 -15.75
N LYS A 150 0.92 13.28 -16.41
CA LYS A 150 2.08 13.04 -17.27
C LYS A 150 3.29 12.83 -16.37
N HIS A 151 3.85 11.65 -16.42
CA HIS A 151 5.13 11.38 -15.77
C HIS A 151 6.22 11.55 -16.82
N GLU A 152 6.99 12.62 -16.71
CA GLU A 152 8.30 12.68 -17.34
C GLU A 152 9.24 11.86 -16.44
N ILE A 153 9.40 10.59 -16.80
CA ILE A 153 10.46 9.78 -16.19
C ILE A 153 11.73 10.32 -16.85
N GLY A 154 12.48 11.12 -16.12
CA GLY A 154 13.82 11.50 -16.55
C GLY A 154 14.66 10.24 -16.72
N ASP A 155 15.30 10.13 -17.88
CA ASP A 155 16.30 9.11 -18.21
C ASP A 155 17.49 9.13 -17.27
#